data_42f4174bba71971903eefbd3652436d6
#
_entry.id   42f4174bba71971903eefbd3652436d6
#
_cell.length_a   1.000
_cell.length_b   1.000
_cell.length_c   1.000
_cell.angle_alpha   90.00
_cell.angle_beta   90.00
_cell.angle_gamma   90.00
#
_symmetry.space_group_name_H-M   'P 1'
#
loop_
_entity.id
_entity.type
_entity.pdbx_description
1 polymer ?
#
loop_
_entity_poly.entity_id
_entity_poly.type
_entity_poly.pdbx_seq_one_letter_code
_entity_poly.pdbx_strand_id
1 'polypeptide(L)'
;MDKSDIRNFRKWHRQAALRSKQAGFDIVYVYAAHSGTLLTHFLSRRINRRTDEYGGSLENRVRLFRELIEDTKDAVGDSCAVAVRFCVEEFLGSQGITSENEGKEIIEMLAELPDLWDVNISNWSMDSATSRFESEGYQEPYMAFVKSMTSKPVVGVGRFTSPDTMLSLIQRGVM
;
A
#
# COMPACT_ATOMS: atom_id res chain seq x y z
N MET A 1 -13.47 4.35 -16.43
CA MET A 1 -12.71 5.59 -16.17
C MET A 1 -11.90 5.97 -17.39
N ASP A 2 -12.05 7.18 -17.85
CA ASP A 2 -11.19 7.80 -18.86
C ASP A 2 -10.07 8.65 -18.18
N LYS A 3 -9.24 9.33 -18.98
CA LYS A 3 -8.18 10.19 -18.45
C LYS A 3 -8.69 11.44 -17.71
N SER A 4 -9.90 11.90 -18.06
CA SER A 4 -10.55 13.02 -17.33
C SER A 4 -10.96 12.58 -15.93
N ASP A 5 -11.50 11.36 -15.81
CA ASP A 5 -11.85 10.78 -14.50
C ASP A 5 -10.64 10.61 -13.61
N ILE A 6 -9.49 10.16 -14.19
CA ILE A 6 -8.23 10.02 -13.44
C ILE A 6 -7.76 11.38 -12.91
N ARG A 7 -7.78 12.44 -13.76
CA ARG A 7 -7.44 13.79 -13.33
C ARG A 7 -8.35 14.30 -12.22
N ASN A 8 -9.66 14.05 -12.33
CA ASN A 8 -10.62 14.45 -11.31
C ASN A 8 -10.39 13.67 -9.99
N PHE A 9 -10.14 12.37 -10.08
CA PHE A 9 -9.83 11.54 -8.92
C PHE A 9 -8.58 12.04 -8.20
N ARG A 10 -7.50 12.33 -8.92
CA ARG A 10 -6.28 12.92 -8.35
C ARG A 10 -6.57 14.26 -7.65
N LYS A 11 -7.34 15.13 -8.30
CA LYS A 11 -7.77 16.42 -7.71
C LYS A 11 -8.57 16.22 -6.42
N TRP A 12 -9.53 15.31 -6.40
CA TRP A 12 -10.34 15.04 -5.21
C TRP A 12 -9.52 14.45 -4.07
N HIS A 13 -8.60 13.54 -4.39
CA HIS A 13 -7.67 12.96 -3.42
C HIS A 13 -6.79 14.03 -2.79
N ARG A 14 -6.18 14.89 -3.61
CA ARG A 14 -5.40 16.04 -3.15
C ARG A 14 -6.21 16.95 -2.22
N GLN A 15 -7.45 17.27 -2.58
CA GLN A 15 -8.33 18.09 -1.74
C GLN A 15 -8.71 17.40 -0.43
N ALA A 16 -8.88 16.09 -0.43
CA ALA A 16 -9.13 15.31 0.79
C ALA A 16 -7.91 15.37 1.73
N ALA A 17 -6.70 15.20 1.20
CA ALA A 17 -5.46 15.32 1.97
C ALA A 17 -5.31 16.72 2.61
N LEU A 18 -5.60 17.79 1.86
CA LEU A 18 -5.58 19.16 2.39
C LEU A 18 -6.59 19.38 3.52
N ARG A 19 -7.81 18.84 3.39
CA ARG A 19 -8.82 18.92 4.48
C ARG A 19 -8.37 18.16 5.72
N SER A 20 -7.75 16.99 5.55
CA SER A 20 -7.20 16.21 6.67
C SER A 20 -6.10 16.98 7.38
N LYS A 21 -5.16 17.56 6.64
CA LYS A 21 -4.13 18.44 7.21
C LYS A 21 -4.73 19.63 7.96
N GLN A 22 -5.71 20.32 7.38
CA GLN A 22 -6.41 21.45 8.02
C GLN A 22 -7.16 21.04 9.29
N ALA A 23 -7.64 19.81 9.36
CA ALA A 23 -8.27 19.23 10.53
C ALA A 23 -7.28 18.79 11.63
N GLY A 24 -5.97 18.94 11.39
CA GLY A 24 -4.92 18.65 12.38
C GLY A 24 -4.46 17.19 12.38
N PHE A 25 -4.67 16.43 11.32
CA PHE A 25 -4.09 15.09 11.22
C PHE A 25 -2.58 15.17 10.94
N ASP A 26 -1.81 14.38 11.67
CA ASP A 26 -0.35 14.28 11.50
C ASP A 26 0.05 13.36 10.35
N ILE A 27 -0.82 12.42 9.98
CA ILE A 27 -0.59 11.43 8.92
C ILE A 27 -1.83 11.31 8.04
N VAL A 28 -1.62 11.29 6.72
CA VAL A 28 -2.65 10.97 5.72
C VAL A 28 -2.25 9.73 4.92
N TYR A 29 -3.23 8.95 4.49
CA TYR A 29 -2.98 7.68 3.80
C TYR A 29 -3.32 7.73 2.32
N VAL A 30 -2.43 7.15 1.50
CA VAL A 30 -2.74 6.66 0.16
C VAL A 30 -2.99 5.15 0.27
N TYR A 31 -4.21 4.72 -0.07
CA TYR A 31 -4.69 3.39 0.28
C TYR A 31 -4.82 2.48 -0.94
N ALA A 32 -3.98 1.45 -1.02
CA ALA A 32 -3.91 0.45 -2.10
C ALA A 32 -3.95 -0.99 -1.55
N ALA A 33 -4.96 -1.29 -0.73
CA ALA A 33 -5.08 -2.60 -0.08
C ALA A 33 -6.50 -3.18 -0.16
N HIS A 34 -6.67 -4.43 0.25
CA HIS A 34 -7.93 -5.17 0.39
C HIS A 34 -8.75 -5.32 -0.89
N SER A 35 -8.13 -5.30 -2.06
CA SER A 35 -8.72 -5.58 -3.39
C SER A 35 -9.98 -4.78 -3.76
N GLY A 36 -10.43 -3.85 -2.92
CA GLY A 36 -11.68 -3.09 -3.09
C GLY A 36 -11.49 -1.62 -3.45
N THR A 37 -10.27 -1.15 -3.64
CA THR A 37 -9.98 0.25 -3.91
C THR A 37 -9.70 0.49 -5.40
N LEU A 38 -9.87 1.73 -5.84
CA LEU A 38 -9.52 2.10 -7.20
C LEU A 38 -8.05 1.79 -7.53
N LEU A 39 -7.15 2.06 -6.59
CA LEU A 39 -5.72 1.79 -6.77
C LEU A 39 -5.43 0.29 -6.96
N THR A 40 -6.04 -0.58 -6.17
CA THR A 40 -5.87 -2.03 -6.35
C THR A 40 -6.38 -2.49 -7.72
N HIS A 41 -7.43 -1.87 -8.25
CA HIS A 41 -7.92 -2.15 -9.61
C HIS A 41 -6.93 -1.71 -10.68
N PHE A 42 -6.24 -0.57 -10.51
CA PHE A 42 -5.20 -0.13 -11.45
C PHE A 42 -3.96 -1.03 -11.38
N LEU A 43 -3.55 -1.45 -10.20
CA LEU A 43 -2.41 -2.36 -10.01
C LEU A 43 -2.68 -3.76 -10.55
N SER A 44 -3.91 -4.24 -10.46
CA SER A 44 -4.29 -5.61 -10.77
C SER A 44 -4.15 -5.96 -12.25
N ARG A 45 -3.28 -6.93 -12.56
CA ARG A 45 -3.17 -7.53 -13.90
C ARG A 45 -4.48 -8.17 -14.36
N ARG A 46 -5.29 -8.67 -13.44
CA ARG A 46 -6.58 -9.31 -13.70
C ARG A 46 -7.67 -8.32 -14.08
N ILE A 47 -7.69 -7.14 -13.44
CA ILE A 47 -8.77 -6.15 -13.58
C ILE A 47 -8.41 -5.06 -14.57
N ASN A 48 -7.18 -4.57 -14.54
CA ASN A 48 -6.72 -3.49 -15.40
C ASN A 48 -6.55 -3.98 -16.84
N ARG A 49 -7.49 -3.60 -17.71
CA ARG A 49 -7.50 -3.91 -19.15
C ARG A 49 -7.15 -2.71 -20.02
N ARG A 50 -6.56 -1.66 -19.42
CA ARG A 50 -6.20 -0.44 -20.14
C ARG A 50 -5.06 -0.67 -21.10
N THR A 51 -5.09 0.07 -22.20
CA THR A 51 -4.05 0.05 -23.26
C THR A 51 -3.29 1.37 -23.35
N ASP A 52 -3.56 2.28 -22.42
CA ASP A 52 -2.85 3.56 -22.29
C ASP A 52 -1.74 3.51 -21.22
N GLU A 53 -1.16 4.65 -20.89
CA GLU A 53 -0.06 4.79 -19.93
C GLU A 53 -0.39 4.37 -18.48
N TYR A 54 -1.63 3.99 -18.20
CA TYR A 54 -2.08 3.45 -16.90
C TYR A 54 -2.34 1.95 -16.93
N GLY A 55 -1.98 1.24 -18.00
CA GLY A 55 -2.21 -0.19 -18.15
C GLY A 55 -1.11 -0.93 -18.89
N GLY A 56 -1.21 -2.26 -18.95
CA GLY A 56 -0.22 -3.13 -19.56
C GLY A 56 0.93 -3.46 -18.61
N SER A 57 2.10 -2.84 -18.78
CA SER A 57 3.28 -3.09 -17.94
C SER A 57 3.04 -2.77 -16.46
N LEU A 58 3.82 -3.37 -15.57
CA LEU A 58 3.74 -3.07 -14.13
C LEU A 58 3.98 -1.59 -13.85
N GLU A 59 4.99 -1.01 -14.48
CA GLU A 59 5.30 0.42 -14.36
C GLU A 59 4.09 1.31 -14.69
N ASN A 60 3.37 1.01 -15.77
CA ASN A 60 2.16 1.74 -16.14
C ASN A 60 1.03 1.52 -15.14
N ARG A 61 0.85 0.29 -14.63
CA ARG A 61 -0.17 0.00 -13.62
C ARG A 61 0.11 0.67 -12.27
N VAL A 62 1.38 0.85 -11.93
CA VAL A 62 1.84 1.56 -10.72
C VAL A 62 1.74 3.08 -10.85
N ARG A 63 1.66 3.61 -12.06
CA ARG A 63 1.69 5.06 -12.34
C ARG A 63 0.71 5.87 -11.50
N LEU A 64 -0.57 5.49 -11.47
CA LEU A 64 -1.57 6.23 -10.68
C LEU A 64 -1.26 6.20 -9.18
N PHE A 65 -0.75 5.08 -8.68
CA PHE A 65 -0.35 4.95 -7.28
C PHE A 65 0.80 5.90 -6.94
N ARG A 66 1.84 5.94 -7.77
CA ARG A 66 2.94 6.90 -7.66
C ARG A 66 2.44 8.34 -7.67
N GLU A 67 1.66 8.69 -8.68
CA GLU A 67 1.14 10.05 -8.86
C GLU A 67 0.29 10.52 -7.67
N LEU A 68 -0.49 9.63 -7.05
CA LEU A 68 -1.27 9.98 -5.87
C LEU A 68 -0.40 10.22 -4.63
N ILE A 69 0.69 9.45 -4.47
CA ILE A 69 1.64 9.69 -3.38
C ILE A 69 2.31 11.05 -3.58
N GLU A 70 2.80 11.32 -4.78
CA GLU A 70 3.45 12.60 -5.14
C GLU A 70 2.51 13.79 -4.95
N ASP A 71 1.28 13.72 -5.49
CA ASP A 71 0.25 14.76 -5.35
C ASP A 71 -0.12 15.00 -3.87
N THR A 72 -0.12 13.94 -3.07
CA THR A 72 -0.44 14.04 -1.63
C THR A 72 0.70 14.71 -0.88
N LYS A 73 1.94 14.29 -1.12
CA LYS A 73 3.13 14.91 -0.51
C LYS A 73 3.22 16.40 -0.87
N ASP A 74 3.04 16.74 -2.13
CA ASP A 74 3.02 18.14 -2.59
C ASP A 74 1.89 18.94 -1.91
N ALA A 75 0.73 18.33 -1.69
CA ALA A 75 -0.38 19.02 -1.03
C ALA A 75 -0.15 19.26 0.46
N VAL A 76 0.36 18.27 1.19
CA VAL A 76 0.49 18.37 2.65
C VAL A 76 1.82 18.96 3.09
N GLY A 77 2.87 18.90 2.25
CA GLY A 77 4.22 19.39 2.58
C GLY A 77 4.80 18.70 3.80
N ASP A 78 5.77 19.33 4.45
CA ASP A 78 6.57 18.73 5.54
C ASP A 78 5.83 18.65 6.89
N SER A 79 4.62 19.18 6.99
CA SER A 79 3.89 19.26 8.25
C SER A 79 2.91 18.11 8.49
N CYS A 80 2.80 17.18 7.55
CA CYS A 80 1.93 16.00 7.64
C CYS A 80 2.58 14.86 6.86
N ALA A 81 2.78 13.72 7.49
CA ALA A 81 3.37 12.56 6.84
C ALA A 81 2.39 11.89 5.87
N VAL A 82 2.92 11.32 4.80
CA VAL A 82 2.16 10.52 3.83
C VAL A 82 2.49 9.05 4.02
N ALA A 83 1.57 8.32 4.60
CA ALA A 83 1.66 6.88 4.73
C ALA A 83 1.00 6.19 3.52
N VAL A 84 1.50 5.02 3.19
CA VAL A 84 0.93 4.17 2.15
C VAL A 84 0.50 2.85 2.78
N ARG A 85 -0.77 2.48 2.60
CA ARG A 85 -1.20 1.12 2.91
C ARG A 85 -1.24 0.30 1.64
N PHE A 86 -0.47 -0.79 1.61
CA PHE A 86 -0.30 -1.62 0.43
C PHE A 86 -0.41 -3.10 0.74
N CYS A 87 -1.18 -3.83 -0.09
CA CYS A 87 -1.29 -5.28 -0.03
C CYS A 87 -0.16 -5.90 -0.88
N VAL A 88 0.82 -6.52 -0.23
CA VAL A 88 1.97 -7.14 -0.90
C VAL A 88 1.70 -8.56 -1.39
N GLU A 89 0.62 -9.20 -0.92
CA GLU A 89 0.23 -10.57 -1.27
C GLU A 89 -1.28 -10.71 -1.32
N GLU A 90 -1.87 -11.00 -2.48
CA GLU A 90 -3.33 -11.14 -2.67
C GLU A 90 -3.84 -12.59 -2.56
N PHE A 91 -2.96 -13.58 -2.50
CA PHE A 91 -3.30 -15.02 -2.56
C PHE A 91 -4.11 -15.44 -3.79
N LEU A 92 -3.88 -14.76 -4.90
CA LEU A 92 -4.51 -15.06 -6.20
C LEU A 92 -3.54 -15.74 -7.19
N GLY A 93 -2.37 -16.18 -6.70
CA GLY A 93 -1.31 -16.75 -7.51
C GLY A 93 -0.88 -15.82 -8.66
N SER A 94 -0.69 -16.37 -9.86
CA SER A 94 -0.28 -15.58 -11.03
C SER A 94 -1.30 -14.55 -11.51
N GLN A 95 -2.50 -14.52 -10.94
CA GLN A 95 -3.56 -13.56 -11.28
C GLN A 95 -3.54 -12.30 -10.40
N GLY A 96 -2.81 -12.33 -9.30
CA GLY A 96 -2.73 -11.24 -8.33
C GLY A 96 -1.30 -10.78 -8.08
N ILE A 97 -1.20 -9.82 -7.16
CA ILE A 97 0.08 -9.37 -6.61
C ILE A 97 0.59 -10.46 -5.67
N THR A 98 1.84 -10.85 -5.81
CA THR A 98 2.52 -11.79 -4.90
C THR A 98 3.75 -11.14 -4.29
N SER A 99 4.03 -11.48 -3.05
CA SER A 99 5.16 -10.95 -2.29
C SER A 99 6.53 -11.28 -2.91
N GLU A 100 6.60 -12.36 -3.69
CA GLU A 100 7.81 -12.78 -4.38
C GLU A 100 8.06 -12.08 -5.73
N ASN A 101 7.03 -11.50 -6.33
CA ASN A 101 7.09 -10.86 -7.66
C ASN A 101 6.62 -9.41 -7.62
N GLU A 102 5.43 -9.13 -8.18
CA GLU A 102 4.95 -7.75 -8.35
C GLU A 102 4.85 -6.96 -7.03
N GLY A 103 4.57 -7.61 -5.90
CA GLY A 103 4.58 -6.95 -4.60
C GLY A 103 5.95 -6.37 -4.25
N LYS A 104 7.00 -7.16 -4.48
CA LYS A 104 8.39 -6.75 -4.28
C LYS A 104 8.80 -5.65 -5.26
N GLU A 105 8.49 -5.82 -6.56
CA GLU A 105 8.81 -4.84 -7.60
C GLU A 105 8.11 -3.49 -7.34
N ILE A 106 6.86 -3.48 -6.87
CA ILE A 106 6.12 -2.26 -6.51
C ILE A 106 6.78 -1.55 -5.33
N ILE A 107 7.17 -2.30 -4.28
CA ILE A 107 7.91 -1.73 -3.15
C ILE A 107 9.23 -1.11 -3.65
N GLU A 108 9.99 -1.81 -4.48
CA GLU A 108 11.26 -1.31 -5.03
C GLU A 108 11.07 0.00 -5.81
N MET A 109 10.06 0.06 -6.68
CA MET A 109 9.76 1.24 -7.48
C MET A 109 9.39 2.47 -6.64
N LEU A 110 8.84 2.28 -5.44
CA LEU A 110 8.27 3.35 -4.62
C LEU A 110 8.95 3.46 -3.25
N ALA A 111 10.03 2.73 -2.99
CA ALA A 111 10.62 2.46 -1.67
C ALA A 111 10.74 3.68 -0.78
N GLU A 112 11.28 4.79 -1.31
CA GLU A 112 11.58 6.01 -0.56
C GLU A 112 10.54 7.12 -0.76
N LEU A 113 9.48 6.86 -1.56
CA LEU A 113 8.51 7.90 -1.92
C LEU A 113 7.56 8.26 -0.77
N PRO A 114 6.90 7.32 -0.07
CA PRO A 114 6.10 7.63 1.11
C PRO A 114 6.98 7.89 2.33
N ASP A 115 6.38 8.42 3.38
CA ASP A 115 7.07 8.64 4.66
C ASP A 115 6.95 7.43 5.59
N LEU A 116 5.98 6.55 5.33
CA LEU A 116 5.73 5.32 6.08
C LEU A 116 5.04 4.29 5.18
N TRP A 117 5.49 3.04 5.28
CA TRP A 117 4.82 1.88 4.70
C TRP A 117 3.97 1.16 5.76
N ASP A 118 2.70 0.97 5.48
CA ASP A 118 1.78 0.12 6.23
C ASP A 118 1.40 -1.06 5.32
N VAL A 119 1.98 -2.22 5.59
CA VAL A 119 1.86 -3.38 4.70
C VAL A 119 0.97 -4.46 5.29
N ASN A 120 0.18 -5.06 4.41
CA ASN A 120 -0.67 -6.17 4.76
C ASN A 120 -0.74 -7.19 3.61
N ILE A 121 -1.45 -8.27 3.87
CA ILE A 121 -1.72 -9.32 2.88
C ILE A 121 -3.22 -9.49 2.69
N SER A 122 -3.59 -10.23 1.62
CA SER A 122 -4.94 -10.73 1.44
C SER A 122 -5.98 -9.69 0.99
N ASN A 123 -7.14 -10.17 0.69
CA ASN A 123 -8.30 -9.36 0.39
C ASN A 123 -9.21 -9.25 1.63
N TRP A 124 -10.21 -8.38 1.58
CA TRP A 124 -11.07 -8.12 2.72
C TRP A 124 -11.79 -9.38 3.24
N SER A 125 -12.24 -10.26 2.36
CA SER A 125 -12.98 -11.47 2.77
C SER A 125 -12.12 -12.49 3.52
N MET A 126 -10.83 -12.56 3.17
CA MET A 126 -9.88 -13.45 3.86
C MET A 126 -9.32 -12.81 5.13
N ASP A 127 -9.08 -11.50 5.12
CA ASP A 127 -8.48 -10.81 6.25
C ASP A 127 -9.48 -10.62 7.40
N SER A 128 -10.70 -10.17 7.12
CA SER A 128 -11.65 -9.78 8.16
C SER A 128 -12.20 -10.94 9.00
N ALA A 129 -12.36 -12.12 8.41
CA ALA A 129 -12.94 -13.29 9.10
C ALA A 129 -11.87 -14.29 9.53
N THR A 130 -10.99 -14.67 8.62
CA THR A 130 -9.97 -15.71 8.80
C THR A 130 -8.85 -15.29 9.74
N SER A 131 -8.46 -14.02 9.74
CA SER A 131 -7.38 -13.51 10.59
C SER A 131 -7.61 -13.77 12.09
N ARG A 132 -8.87 -13.87 12.51
CA ARG A 132 -9.22 -14.16 13.92
C ARG A 132 -8.78 -15.54 14.41
N PHE A 133 -8.57 -16.45 13.48
CA PHE A 133 -8.24 -17.86 13.76
C PHE A 133 -6.78 -18.19 13.40
N GLU A 134 -6.07 -17.24 12.80
CA GLU A 134 -4.65 -17.41 12.46
C GLU A 134 -3.73 -17.28 13.69
N SER A 135 -2.51 -17.79 13.56
CA SER A 135 -1.49 -17.63 14.58
C SER A 135 -1.01 -16.18 14.62
N GLU A 136 -0.45 -15.78 15.78
CA GLU A 136 0.20 -14.50 15.92
C GLU A 136 1.38 -14.38 14.94
N GLY A 137 1.48 -13.24 14.24
CA GLY A 137 2.55 -12.99 13.26
C GLY A 137 2.37 -13.69 11.91
N TYR A 138 1.22 -14.28 11.60
CA TYR A 138 1.01 -15.07 10.38
C TYR A 138 1.32 -14.33 9.07
N GLN A 139 1.33 -13.01 9.06
CA GLN A 139 1.65 -12.21 7.87
C GLN A 139 3.16 -11.99 7.68
N GLU A 140 3.98 -12.23 8.71
CA GLU A 140 5.43 -11.96 8.68
C GLU A 140 6.13 -12.57 7.46
N PRO A 141 5.90 -13.84 7.05
CA PRO A 141 6.62 -14.43 5.91
C PRO A 141 6.44 -13.67 4.60
N TYR A 142 5.32 -12.98 4.44
CA TYR A 142 4.97 -12.26 3.21
C TYR A 142 5.42 -10.81 3.20
N MET A 143 5.70 -10.20 4.36
CA MET A 143 6.00 -8.76 4.45
C MET A 143 7.39 -8.44 4.99
N ALA A 144 8.10 -9.42 5.57
CA ALA A 144 9.41 -9.20 6.21
C ALA A 144 10.46 -8.57 5.27
N PHE A 145 10.35 -8.81 3.97
CA PHE A 145 11.27 -8.25 2.97
C PHE A 145 11.17 -6.74 2.84
N VAL A 146 10.00 -6.14 3.15
CA VAL A 146 9.72 -4.71 2.87
C VAL A 146 10.72 -3.80 3.59
N LYS A 147 10.99 -4.07 4.87
CA LYS A 147 11.93 -3.24 5.65
C LYS A 147 13.36 -3.26 5.09
N SER A 148 13.77 -4.34 4.45
CA SER A 148 15.09 -4.42 3.81
C SER A 148 15.21 -3.60 2.51
N MET A 149 14.08 -3.15 1.95
CA MET A 149 14.02 -2.44 0.66
C MET A 149 13.82 -0.92 0.82
N THR A 150 13.59 -0.44 2.03
CA THR A 150 13.33 0.99 2.29
C THR A 150 14.00 1.46 3.59
N SER A 151 14.44 2.72 3.61
CA SER A 151 14.87 3.39 4.83
C SER A 151 13.70 3.83 5.72
N LYS A 152 12.49 3.87 5.15
CA LYS A 152 11.29 4.37 5.82
C LYS A 152 10.80 3.43 6.93
N PRO A 153 10.07 3.95 7.93
CA PRO A 153 9.33 3.11 8.87
C PRO A 153 8.39 2.15 8.15
N VAL A 154 8.30 0.92 8.65
CA VAL A 154 7.38 -0.10 8.15
C VAL A 154 6.48 -0.53 9.30
N VAL A 155 5.18 -0.47 9.09
CA VAL A 155 4.14 -1.02 9.97
C VAL A 155 3.64 -2.30 9.34
N GLY A 156 3.61 -3.35 10.10
CA GLY A 156 3.03 -4.63 9.70
C GLY A 156 1.85 -5.00 10.59
N VAL A 157 1.02 -5.88 10.08
CA VAL A 157 -0.10 -6.48 10.79
C VAL A 157 0.02 -7.99 10.81
N GLY A 158 -0.73 -8.68 11.63
CA GLY A 158 -0.65 -10.14 11.72
C GLY A 158 -1.17 -10.69 13.05
N ARG A 159 -2.23 -10.07 13.60
CA ARG A 159 -2.84 -10.50 14.86
C ARG A 159 -1.85 -10.51 16.03
N PHE A 160 -1.04 -9.48 16.16
CA PHE A 160 -0.13 -9.34 17.28
C PHE A 160 -0.91 -9.11 18.57
N THR A 161 -0.69 -9.98 19.54
CA THR A 161 -1.35 -9.96 20.86
C THR A 161 -0.35 -9.86 22.01
N SER A 162 0.93 -10.14 21.73
CA SER A 162 2.02 -10.09 22.70
C SER A 162 2.98 -8.93 22.39
N PRO A 163 3.27 -8.05 23.36
CA PRO A 163 4.33 -7.04 23.22
C PRO A 163 5.71 -7.65 22.94
N ASP A 164 5.99 -8.83 23.47
CA ASP A 164 7.28 -9.52 23.24
C ASP A 164 7.44 -9.92 21.77
N THR A 165 6.37 -10.41 21.13
CA THR A 165 6.39 -10.71 19.70
C THR A 165 6.61 -9.45 18.87
N MET A 166 5.92 -8.35 19.20
CA MET A 166 6.09 -7.06 18.51
C MET A 166 7.53 -6.55 18.66
N LEU A 167 8.08 -6.57 19.88
CA LEU A 167 9.46 -6.15 20.14
C LEU A 167 10.48 -7.01 19.38
N SER A 168 10.27 -8.32 19.34
CA SER A 168 11.11 -9.25 18.58
C SER A 168 11.17 -8.90 17.10
N LEU A 169 10.03 -8.56 16.47
CA LEU A 169 9.96 -8.16 15.06
C LEU A 169 10.73 -6.86 14.79
N ILE A 170 10.60 -5.88 15.67
CA ILE A 170 11.37 -4.63 15.59
C ILE A 170 12.86 -4.88 15.73
N GLN A 171 13.28 -5.68 16.73
CA GLN A 171 14.69 -6.00 16.96
C GLN A 171 15.33 -6.79 15.81
N ARG A 172 14.55 -7.61 15.12
CA ARG A 172 15.00 -8.36 13.93
C ARG A 172 14.99 -7.51 12.64
N GLY A 173 14.54 -6.26 12.71
CA GLY A 173 14.46 -5.37 11.55
C GLY A 173 13.40 -5.80 10.54
N VAL A 174 12.31 -6.40 10.97
CA VAL A 174 11.16 -6.76 10.13
C VAL A 174 10.21 -5.57 9.96
N MET A 175 10.17 -4.70 10.95
CA MET A 175 9.35 -3.49 11.01
C MET A 175 10.17 -2.30 11.51
#